data_1170df1596016649ad3a1c70aabb34fd
#
_entry.id   1170df1596016649ad3a1c70aabb34fd
#
_cell.length_a   1.000
_cell.length_b   1.000
_cell.length_c   1.000
_cell.angle_alpha   90.00
_cell.angle_beta   90.00
_cell.angle_gamma   90.00
#
_symmetry.space_group_name_H-M   'P 1'
#
loop_
_entity.id
_entity.type
_entity.pdbx_description
1 polymer ?
#
loop_
_entity_poly.entity_id
_entity_poly.type
_entity_poly.pdbx_seq_one_letter_code
_entity_poly.pdbx_strand_id
1 'polypeptide(L)'
;MEKKIININLYKSECSIKNSSKRFIPLISQMKKTSSNSQKSNKLNLNISLISFKILTIIYSYFLLCYYLGNIGNNKFNNINKAMKHAILLLSSYGINYMNNVLSQFNNDKRFDIYIHIDGQSKIDIENNKTITKSNIKYIKHLYKSKKKSIEMVDIMFKLLSIANKTDNYAYFHYLSDSCYLITTLDEFYQFFIENNNKTYINYYLERNFLYKNSRYTLYKGSQWMSLHSNIVHKLLDNIILFNKYKEAIRNRTIRLITGAPDELIITHIIVNDICKRKPKEYNVFNNNLRFIRWKNCRRVHCPNYLDIDNVSEEEIKSIKKNNFLAIRKIDYKNYKAIDLVNKLKGE
;
A
#
# COMPACT_ATOMS: atom_id res chain seq x y z
N MET A 1 4.07 16.61 31.55
CA MET A 1 4.01 17.35 30.27
C MET A 1 2.65 17.10 29.65
N GLU A 2 1.78 18.11 29.73
CA GLU A 2 0.39 18.04 29.32
C GLU A 2 0.26 18.01 27.79
N LYS A 3 -0.46 17.05 27.27
CA LYS A 3 -0.89 17.04 25.86
C LYS A 3 -2.08 17.99 25.69
N LYS A 4 -1.86 19.15 25.12
CA LYS A 4 -2.94 20.02 24.64
C LYS A 4 -3.68 19.33 23.49
N ILE A 5 -4.91 18.92 23.78
CA ILE A 5 -5.88 18.49 22.77
C ILE A 5 -6.43 19.75 22.13
N ILE A 6 -6.10 19.98 20.85
CA ILE A 6 -6.72 21.04 20.06
C ILE A 6 -8.02 20.45 19.50
N ASN A 7 -9.11 20.73 20.18
CA ASN A 7 -10.46 20.45 19.71
C ASN A 7 -10.86 21.56 18.73
N ILE A 8 -10.77 21.30 17.43
CA ILE A 8 -11.26 22.24 16.40
C ILE A 8 -12.74 21.94 16.18
N ASN A 9 -13.59 22.78 16.77
CA ASN A 9 -15.04 22.77 16.54
C ASN A 9 -15.35 23.27 15.13
N LEU A 10 -15.30 22.42 14.11
CA LEU A 10 -15.66 22.72 12.71
C LEU A 10 -17.16 22.59 12.41
N TYR A 11 -17.97 22.18 13.39
CA TYR A 11 -19.41 21.89 13.18
C TYR A 11 -20.34 23.11 13.23
N LYS A 12 -19.84 24.31 13.56
CA LYS A 12 -20.70 25.52 13.64
C LYS A 12 -20.76 26.40 12.39
N SER A 13 -19.96 26.14 11.35
CA SER A 13 -19.94 26.99 10.14
C SER A 13 -20.93 26.58 9.05
N GLU A 14 -21.38 25.32 9.00
CA GLU A 14 -22.29 24.88 7.93
C GLU A 14 -23.73 25.39 8.06
N CYS A 15 -24.21 25.68 9.28
CA CYS A 15 -25.58 26.19 9.48
C CYS A 15 -25.77 27.66 9.11
N SER A 16 -24.69 28.47 9.06
CA SER A 16 -24.80 29.90 8.73
C SER A 16 -24.85 30.19 7.21
N ILE A 17 -24.27 29.31 6.41
CA ILE A 17 -24.17 29.54 4.94
C ILE A 17 -25.51 29.27 4.22
N LYS A 18 -26.28 28.27 4.65
CA LYS A 18 -27.61 27.99 4.05
C LYS A 18 -28.66 29.08 4.29
N ASN A 19 -28.53 29.82 5.38
CA ASN A 19 -29.48 30.93 5.69
C ASN A 19 -29.08 32.27 5.06
N SER A 20 -27.83 32.47 4.65
CA SER A 20 -27.39 33.71 4.01
C SER A 20 -27.82 33.80 2.53
N SER A 21 -27.88 32.67 1.82
CA SER A 21 -28.29 32.68 0.39
C SER A 21 -29.74 33.07 0.18
N LYS A 22 -30.65 32.80 1.14
CA LYS A 22 -32.06 33.18 1.04
C LYS A 22 -32.34 34.69 1.33
N ARG A 23 -31.40 35.42 1.96
CA ARG A 23 -31.56 36.85 2.28
C ARG A 23 -31.00 37.80 1.22
N PHE A 24 -30.18 37.33 0.29
CA PHE A 24 -29.57 38.21 -0.72
C PHE A 24 -30.42 38.40 -1.99
N ILE A 25 -31.35 37.50 -2.30
CA ILE A 25 -32.19 37.61 -3.49
C ILE A 25 -33.13 38.84 -3.47
N PRO A 26 -33.72 39.24 -2.31
CA PRO A 26 -34.55 40.43 -2.25
C PRO A 26 -33.79 41.76 -2.43
N LEU A 27 -32.52 41.85 -2.03
CA LEU A 27 -31.72 43.08 -2.11
C LEU A 27 -31.39 43.49 -3.55
N ILE A 28 -31.14 42.49 -4.43
CA ILE A 28 -30.83 42.74 -5.84
C ILE A 28 -32.06 43.27 -6.60
N SER A 29 -33.28 42.89 -6.20
CA SER A 29 -34.54 43.39 -6.81
C SER A 29 -34.86 44.80 -6.39
N GLN A 30 -34.44 45.25 -5.20
CA GLN A 30 -34.63 46.64 -4.75
C GLN A 30 -33.67 47.65 -5.44
N MET A 31 -32.43 47.23 -5.72
CA MET A 31 -31.45 48.08 -6.42
C MET A 31 -31.84 48.39 -7.88
N LYS A 32 -32.67 47.57 -8.54
CA LYS A 32 -33.14 47.83 -9.90
C LYS A 32 -34.27 48.86 -9.99
N LYS A 33 -34.95 49.22 -8.89
CA LYS A 33 -36.08 50.16 -8.90
C LYS A 33 -35.69 51.62 -8.68
N THR A 34 -34.46 51.95 -8.30
CA THR A 34 -34.03 53.33 -7.96
C THR A 34 -33.25 54.03 -9.06
N SER A 35 -33.12 53.46 -10.27
CA SER A 35 -32.26 53.99 -11.33
C SER A 35 -33.05 54.84 -12.42
N SER A 36 -34.32 55.24 -12.20
CA SER A 36 -35.13 55.87 -13.26
C SER A 36 -35.45 57.31 -13.05
N ASN A 37 -34.76 58.09 -12.20
CA ASN A 37 -34.98 59.54 -12.17
C ASN A 37 -33.70 60.31 -11.81
N SER A 38 -32.96 60.81 -12.78
CA SER A 38 -32.44 62.18 -12.89
C SER A 38 -31.22 62.30 -13.82
N GLN A 39 -31.40 62.97 -14.93
CA GLN A 39 -30.35 63.45 -15.86
C GLN A 39 -29.64 64.67 -15.29
N LYS A 40 -28.68 64.55 -14.37
CA LYS A 40 -27.68 65.59 -14.10
C LYS A 40 -26.57 65.13 -13.11
N SER A 41 -25.91 64.02 -13.39
CA SER A 41 -24.63 63.74 -12.77
C SER A 41 -23.88 62.57 -13.46
N ASN A 42 -23.80 62.62 -14.77
CA ASN A 42 -23.35 61.46 -15.59
C ASN A 42 -21.92 61.02 -15.38
N LYS A 43 -21.04 61.77 -14.70
CA LYS A 43 -19.68 61.31 -14.42
C LYS A 43 -19.51 60.60 -13.04
N LEU A 44 -20.24 61.05 -12.02
CA LEU A 44 -20.18 60.45 -10.67
C LEU A 44 -20.92 59.12 -10.62
N ASN A 45 -22.08 59.03 -11.29
CA ASN A 45 -22.89 57.81 -11.35
C ASN A 45 -22.21 56.68 -12.15
N LEU A 46 -21.43 57.02 -13.21
CA LEU A 46 -20.65 56.01 -13.95
C LEU A 46 -19.57 55.40 -13.10
N ASN A 47 -18.86 56.17 -12.28
CA ASN A 47 -17.83 55.66 -11.39
C ASN A 47 -18.39 54.78 -10.27
N ILE A 48 -19.54 55.14 -9.71
CA ILE A 48 -20.21 54.35 -8.67
C ILE A 48 -20.72 53.02 -9.25
N SER A 49 -21.26 52.99 -10.46
CA SER A 49 -21.72 51.80 -11.14
C SER A 49 -20.53 50.85 -11.49
N LEU A 50 -19.40 51.42 -11.89
CA LEU A 50 -18.20 50.65 -12.22
C LEU A 50 -17.54 50.03 -10.95
N ILE A 51 -17.54 50.77 -9.85
CA ILE A 51 -17.06 50.29 -8.55
C ILE A 51 -17.98 49.17 -8.01
N SER A 52 -19.31 49.38 -8.12
CA SER A 52 -20.29 48.36 -7.71
C SER A 52 -20.16 47.09 -8.53
N PHE A 53 -19.92 47.19 -9.83
CA PHE A 53 -19.71 46.04 -10.71
C PHE A 53 -18.42 45.30 -10.39
N LYS A 54 -17.32 46.01 -10.12
CA LYS A 54 -16.03 45.38 -9.68
C LYS A 54 -16.17 44.66 -8.35
N ILE A 55 -16.88 45.25 -7.38
CA ILE A 55 -17.14 44.63 -6.07
C ILE A 55 -17.98 43.35 -6.23
N LEU A 56 -19.03 43.37 -7.06
CA LEU A 56 -19.87 42.22 -7.37
C LEU A 56 -19.07 41.11 -8.04
N THR A 57 -18.15 41.43 -8.95
CA THR A 57 -17.29 40.47 -9.62
C THR A 57 -16.33 39.80 -8.64
N ILE A 58 -15.74 40.58 -7.72
CA ILE A 58 -14.86 40.05 -6.68
C ILE A 58 -15.64 39.11 -5.73
N ILE A 59 -16.82 39.51 -5.28
CA ILE A 59 -17.68 38.69 -4.42
C ILE A 59 -18.07 37.38 -5.12
N TYR A 60 -18.45 37.46 -6.39
CA TYR A 60 -18.81 36.28 -7.18
C TYR A 60 -17.62 35.33 -7.38
N SER A 61 -16.45 35.88 -7.68
CA SER A 61 -15.21 35.08 -7.79
C SER A 61 -14.85 34.42 -6.47
N TYR A 62 -15.02 35.10 -5.34
CA TYR A 62 -14.82 34.54 -4.02
C TYR A 62 -15.82 33.39 -3.71
N PHE A 63 -17.09 33.56 -4.05
CA PHE A 63 -18.10 32.53 -3.92
C PHE A 63 -17.80 31.30 -4.79
N LEU A 64 -17.37 31.50 -6.04
CA LEU A 64 -16.95 30.42 -6.92
C LEU A 64 -15.73 29.69 -6.35
N LEU A 65 -14.74 30.40 -5.81
CA LEU A 65 -13.58 29.82 -5.18
C LEU A 65 -13.96 29.02 -3.93
N CYS A 66 -14.81 29.53 -3.07
CA CYS A 66 -15.31 28.82 -1.88
C CYS A 66 -16.14 27.58 -2.25
N TYR A 67 -16.97 27.68 -3.31
CA TYR A 67 -17.73 26.56 -3.85
C TYR A 67 -16.79 25.47 -4.42
N TYR A 68 -15.75 25.89 -5.15
CA TYR A 68 -14.76 24.97 -5.72
C TYR A 68 -13.91 24.30 -4.63
N LEU A 69 -13.45 25.06 -3.64
CA LEU A 69 -12.70 24.55 -2.48
C LEU A 69 -13.57 23.64 -1.60
N GLY A 70 -14.85 23.98 -1.40
CA GLY A 70 -15.82 23.15 -0.69
C GLY A 70 -16.07 21.81 -1.40
N ASN A 71 -16.20 21.83 -2.73
CA ASN A 71 -16.37 20.60 -3.52
C ASN A 71 -15.09 19.75 -3.56
N ILE A 72 -13.90 20.37 -3.59
CA ILE A 72 -12.63 19.63 -3.45
C ILE A 72 -12.52 19.00 -2.05
N GLY A 73 -12.92 19.72 -1.01
CA GLY A 73 -12.98 19.19 0.37
C GLY A 73 -13.94 18.02 0.48
N ASN A 74 -15.17 18.17 0.00
CA ASN A 74 -16.20 17.11 0.05
C ASN A 74 -15.83 15.88 -0.81
N ASN A 75 -15.24 16.08 -1.99
CA ASN A 75 -14.75 14.96 -2.80
C ASN A 75 -13.55 14.24 -2.15
N LYS A 76 -12.69 14.96 -1.44
CA LYS A 76 -11.61 14.34 -0.65
C LYS A 76 -12.15 13.59 0.56
N PHE A 77 -13.15 14.14 1.26
CA PHE A 77 -13.80 13.49 2.41
C PHE A 77 -14.63 12.28 1.99
N ASN A 78 -15.37 12.34 0.89
CA ASN A 78 -16.14 11.20 0.37
C ASN A 78 -15.26 10.09 -0.20
N ASN A 79 -14.06 10.39 -0.70
CA ASN A 79 -13.07 9.38 -1.09
C ASN A 79 -12.35 8.73 0.12
N ILE A 80 -12.29 9.39 1.27
CA ILE A 80 -11.71 8.81 2.51
C ILE A 80 -12.64 7.73 3.10
N ASN A 81 -13.95 7.82 2.87
CA ASN A 81 -14.93 6.85 3.38
C ASN A 81 -15.11 5.61 2.48
N LYS A 82 -14.51 5.56 1.29
CA LYS A 82 -14.44 4.31 0.53
C LYS A 82 -13.40 3.42 1.20
N ALA A 83 -13.86 2.33 1.84
CA ALA A 83 -12.98 1.36 2.49
C ALA A 83 -11.82 1.00 1.55
N MET A 84 -10.57 1.27 1.98
CA MET A 84 -9.40 0.98 1.17
C MET A 84 -9.23 -0.53 1.07
N LYS A 85 -9.39 -1.10 -0.11
CA LYS A 85 -9.14 -2.53 -0.33
C LYS A 85 -7.65 -2.82 -0.42
N HIS A 86 -7.27 -4.00 0.07
CA HIS A 86 -5.91 -4.51 0.01
C HIS A 86 -5.88 -5.83 -0.77
N ALA A 87 -4.85 -6.03 -1.58
CA ALA A 87 -4.57 -7.29 -2.25
C ALA A 87 -3.52 -8.09 -1.48
N ILE A 88 -3.83 -9.33 -1.11
CA ILE A 88 -2.89 -10.29 -0.55
C ILE A 88 -2.36 -11.17 -1.68
N LEU A 89 -1.07 -11.08 -1.96
CA LEU A 89 -0.37 -11.84 -2.99
C LEU A 89 0.36 -13.01 -2.33
N LEU A 90 -0.28 -14.18 -2.33
CA LEU A 90 0.18 -15.35 -1.61
C LEU A 90 1.01 -16.28 -2.50
N LEU A 91 2.26 -16.51 -2.11
CA LEU A 91 3.18 -17.45 -2.74
C LEU A 91 3.25 -18.72 -1.90
N SER A 92 2.68 -19.84 -2.40
CA SER A 92 2.66 -21.12 -1.69
C SER A 92 3.62 -22.13 -2.30
N SER A 93 4.44 -22.72 -1.45
CA SER A 93 5.39 -23.80 -1.80
C SER A 93 4.96 -25.18 -1.26
N TYR A 94 4.06 -25.21 -0.27
CA TYR A 94 3.71 -26.43 0.47
C TYR A 94 2.31 -26.96 0.18
N GLY A 95 1.59 -26.29 -0.71
CA GLY A 95 0.24 -26.71 -1.10
C GLY A 95 -0.87 -26.20 -0.18
N ILE A 96 -2.07 -26.70 -0.46
CA ILE A 96 -3.32 -26.11 0.02
C ILE A 96 -3.52 -26.21 1.53
N ASN A 97 -3.11 -27.31 2.13
CA ASN A 97 -3.27 -27.52 3.58
C ASN A 97 -2.48 -26.49 4.39
N TYR A 98 -1.33 -26.05 3.88
CA TYR A 98 -0.54 -25.00 4.49
C TYR A 98 -1.16 -23.61 4.27
N MET A 99 -1.80 -23.40 3.14
CA MET A 99 -2.45 -22.12 2.84
C MET A 99 -3.67 -21.86 3.72
N ASN A 100 -4.41 -22.89 4.12
CA ASN A 100 -5.63 -22.73 4.91
C ASN A 100 -5.43 -21.90 6.16
N ASN A 101 -4.28 -22.02 6.82
CA ASN A 101 -3.99 -21.23 8.03
C ASN A 101 -3.65 -19.76 7.72
N VAL A 102 -3.02 -19.48 6.60
CA VAL A 102 -2.84 -18.10 6.16
C VAL A 102 -4.16 -17.52 5.69
N LEU A 103 -4.95 -18.30 4.94
CA LEU A 103 -6.26 -17.88 4.44
C LEU A 103 -7.26 -17.61 5.57
N SER A 104 -7.22 -18.42 6.65
CA SER A 104 -8.09 -18.23 7.82
C SER A 104 -7.89 -16.87 8.50
N GLN A 105 -6.69 -16.31 8.43
CA GLN A 105 -6.38 -15.00 9.01
C GLN A 105 -7.14 -13.86 8.29
N PHE A 106 -7.52 -14.06 7.01
CA PHE A 106 -8.24 -13.08 6.20
C PHE A 106 -9.69 -13.51 5.91
N ASN A 107 -10.24 -14.42 6.71
CA ASN A 107 -11.47 -15.12 6.43
C ASN A 107 -12.68 -14.20 6.21
N ASN A 108 -13.17 -14.17 4.96
CA ASN A 108 -14.37 -13.44 4.55
C ASN A 108 -14.36 -11.92 4.82
N ASP A 109 -13.20 -11.34 5.13
CA ASP A 109 -13.08 -9.91 5.31
C ASP A 109 -13.06 -9.21 3.95
N LYS A 110 -14.08 -8.41 3.66
CA LYS A 110 -14.26 -7.71 2.38
C LYS A 110 -13.21 -6.65 2.09
N ARG A 111 -12.39 -6.29 3.08
CA ARG A 111 -11.27 -5.35 2.93
C ARG A 111 -10.09 -5.97 2.21
N PHE A 112 -10.02 -7.32 2.15
CA PHE A 112 -8.90 -8.06 1.59
C PHE A 112 -9.36 -9.00 0.49
N ASP A 113 -8.74 -8.89 -0.68
CA ASP A 113 -8.87 -9.86 -1.77
C ASP A 113 -7.56 -10.65 -1.90
N ILE A 114 -7.65 -11.96 -2.16
CA ILE A 114 -6.51 -12.88 -2.11
C ILE A 114 -6.22 -13.43 -3.51
N TYR A 115 -4.96 -13.33 -3.90
CA TYR A 115 -4.40 -13.84 -5.16
C TYR A 115 -3.33 -14.88 -4.83
N ILE A 116 -3.49 -16.10 -5.31
CA ILE A 116 -2.67 -17.23 -4.90
C ILE A 116 -1.90 -17.78 -6.08
N HIS A 117 -0.59 -17.93 -5.92
CA HIS A 117 0.22 -18.82 -6.73
C HIS A 117 0.60 -20.06 -5.92
N ILE A 118 0.38 -21.22 -6.53
CA ILE A 118 0.76 -22.51 -5.96
C ILE A 118 1.86 -23.10 -6.83
N ASP A 119 2.98 -23.51 -6.22
CA ASP A 119 4.07 -24.15 -6.95
C ASP A 119 3.60 -25.49 -7.53
N GLY A 120 3.88 -25.72 -8.83
CA GLY A 120 3.43 -26.89 -9.60
C GLY A 120 3.98 -28.26 -9.15
N GLN A 121 4.75 -28.32 -8.05
CA GLN A 121 5.15 -29.58 -7.42
C GLN A 121 4.08 -30.14 -6.47
N SER A 122 3.15 -29.31 -6.00
CA SER A 122 2.08 -29.76 -5.13
C SER A 122 0.88 -30.20 -5.98
N LYS A 123 0.52 -31.47 -5.92
CA LYS A 123 -0.76 -31.97 -6.44
C LYS A 123 -1.88 -31.30 -5.63
N ILE A 124 -2.68 -30.48 -6.26
CA ILE A 124 -3.79 -29.81 -5.60
C ILE A 124 -5.05 -30.23 -6.31
N ASP A 125 -5.87 -30.86 -5.53
CA ASP A 125 -7.27 -31.05 -5.88
C ASP A 125 -8.04 -29.77 -5.44
N ILE A 126 -8.02 -28.75 -6.31
CA ILE A 126 -8.73 -27.48 -6.07
C ILE A 126 -10.24 -27.73 -6.06
N GLU A 127 -10.72 -28.65 -6.88
CA GLU A 127 -12.15 -28.92 -7.10
C GLU A 127 -12.78 -29.57 -5.88
N ASN A 128 -12.05 -30.42 -5.15
CA ASN A 128 -12.54 -31.12 -3.97
C ASN A 128 -12.29 -30.39 -2.65
N ASN A 129 -11.59 -29.26 -2.65
CA ASN A 129 -11.25 -28.55 -1.41
C ASN A 129 -12.24 -27.44 -1.08
N LYS A 130 -13.29 -27.81 -0.33
CA LYS A 130 -14.36 -26.90 0.16
C LYS A 130 -13.83 -25.66 0.91
N THR A 131 -12.59 -25.68 1.37
CA THR A 131 -11.99 -24.58 2.16
C THR A 131 -11.56 -23.41 1.30
N ILE A 132 -11.37 -23.61 -0.03
CA ILE A 132 -10.90 -22.57 -0.97
C ILE A 132 -12.04 -21.70 -1.52
N THR A 133 -13.27 -22.10 -1.36
CA THR A 133 -14.47 -21.39 -1.88
C THR A 133 -14.82 -20.14 -1.08
N LYS A 134 -13.82 -19.46 -0.50
CA LYS A 134 -14.06 -18.23 0.25
C LYS A 134 -14.24 -17.04 -0.69
N SER A 135 -15.21 -16.21 -0.41
CA SER A 135 -15.67 -15.11 -1.26
C SER A 135 -14.60 -14.07 -1.62
N ASN A 136 -13.52 -13.99 -0.84
CA ASN A 136 -12.46 -13.02 -1.06
C ASN A 136 -11.25 -13.56 -1.86
N ILE A 137 -11.28 -14.85 -2.28
CA ILE A 137 -10.25 -15.39 -3.17
C ILE A 137 -10.60 -15.04 -4.62
N LYS A 138 -9.80 -14.22 -5.26
CA LYS A 138 -10.02 -13.72 -6.62
C LYS A 138 -9.26 -14.50 -7.68
N TYR A 139 -8.18 -15.16 -7.30
CA TYR A 139 -7.32 -15.83 -8.26
C TYR A 139 -6.52 -16.94 -7.60
N ILE A 140 -6.56 -18.14 -8.21
CA ILE A 140 -5.69 -19.27 -7.86
C ILE A 140 -5.15 -19.85 -9.15
N LYS A 141 -3.85 -20.00 -9.29
CA LYS A 141 -3.26 -20.68 -10.45
C LYS A 141 -1.91 -21.32 -10.14
N HIS A 142 -1.68 -22.47 -10.75
CA HIS A 142 -0.35 -23.02 -11.00
C HIS A 142 0.28 -22.29 -12.17
N LEU A 143 1.17 -21.33 -11.92
CA LEU A 143 1.77 -20.58 -13.02
C LEU A 143 2.99 -21.30 -13.59
N TYR A 144 3.83 -21.87 -12.75
CA TYR A 144 5.08 -22.55 -13.16
C TYR A 144 5.59 -23.49 -12.04
N LYS A 145 6.43 -24.47 -12.42
CA LYS A 145 7.35 -25.09 -11.47
C LYS A 145 8.45 -24.08 -11.16
N SER A 146 8.37 -23.41 -10.03
CA SER A 146 9.39 -22.46 -9.64
C SER A 146 10.43 -23.13 -8.75
N LYS A 147 11.70 -22.96 -9.08
CA LYS A 147 12.77 -23.21 -8.12
C LYS A 147 12.89 -21.99 -7.20
N LYS A 148 13.06 -22.21 -5.90
CA LYS A 148 13.41 -21.13 -4.96
C LYS A 148 14.60 -20.34 -5.52
N LYS A 149 14.57 -19.02 -5.42
CA LYS A 149 15.62 -18.12 -5.91
C LYS A 149 15.81 -18.16 -7.44
N SER A 150 14.76 -18.35 -8.19
CA SER A 150 14.80 -18.39 -9.65
C SER A 150 14.14 -17.15 -10.29
N ILE A 151 14.39 -16.97 -11.57
CA ILE A 151 13.76 -15.91 -12.36
C ILE A 151 12.25 -16.16 -12.49
N GLU A 152 11.83 -17.42 -12.55
CA GLU A 152 10.42 -17.81 -12.62
C GLU A 152 9.65 -17.30 -11.40
N MET A 153 10.27 -17.26 -10.21
CA MET A 153 9.66 -16.69 -9.01
C MET A 153 9.40 -15.19 -9.18
N VAL A 154 10.31 -14.47 -9.83
CA VAL A 154 10.13 -13.04 -10.13
C VAL A 154 8.97 -12.83 -11.12
N ASP A 155 8.88 -13.67 -12.14
CA ASP A 155 7.77 -13.64 -13.11
C ASP A 155 6.43 -13.88 -12.43
N ILE A 156 6.37 -14.82 -11.49
CA ILE A 156 5.18 -15.12 -10.69
C ILE A 156 4.79 -13.90 -9.85
N MET A 157 5.73 -13.32 -9.11
CA MET A 157 5.48 -12.15 -8.28
C MET A 157 4.92 -10.99 -9.11
N PHE A 158 5.57 -10.68 -10.22
CA PHE A 158 5.14 -9.59 -11.10
C PHE A 158 3.77 -9.88 -11.74
N LYS A 159 3.51 -11.12 -12.11
CA LYS A 159 2.23 -11.53 -12.71
C LYS A 159 1.08 -11.45 -11.71
N LEU A 160 1.24 -11.92 -10.47
CA LEU A 160 0.24 -11.77 -9.43
C LEU A 160 -0.09 -10.30 -9.18
N LEU A 161 0.94 -9.45 -9.08
CA LEU A 161 0.79 -8.01 -8.93
C LEU A 161 -0.01 -7.39 -10.09
N SER A 162 0.34 -7.75 -11.32
CA SER A 162 -0.33 -7.25 -12.52
C SER A 162 -1.79 -7.70 -12.61
N ILE A 163 -2.09 -8.95 -12.24
CA ILE A 163 -3.47 -9.47 -12.22
C ILE A 163 -4.28 -8.73 -11.16
N ALA A 164 -3.77 -8.62 -9.93
CA ALA A 164 -4.47 -7.92 -8.87
C ALA A 164 -4.75 -6.46 -9.25
N ASN A 165 -3.74 -5.75 -9.76
CA ASN A 165 -3.89 -4.34 -10.18
C ASN A 165 -4.91 -4.12 -11.30
N LYS A 166 -5.19 -5.15 -12.12
CA LYS A 166 -6.21 -5.09 -13.19
C LYS A 166 -7.61 -5.47 -12.71
N THR A 167 -7.72 -6.14 -11.57
CA THR A 167 -9.00 -6.69 -11.08
C THR A 167 -9.80 -5.67 -10.29
N ASP A 168 -9.15 -4.89 -9.44
CA ASP A 168 -9.81 -3.87 -8.60
C ASP A 168 -8.82 -2.77 -8.21
N ASN A 169 -9.34 -1.68 -7.66
CA ASN A 169 -8.53 -0.57 -7.13
C ASN A 169 -8.11 -0.88 -5.69
N TYR A 170 -6.92 -1.43 -5.53
CA TYR A 170 -6.32 -1.68 -4.22
C TYR A 170 -5.43 -0.50 -3.79
N ALA A 171 -5.52 -0.12 -2.52
CA ALA A 171 -4.59 0.83 -1.93
C ALA A 171 -3.23 0.19 -1.65
N TYR A 172 -3.24 -1.09 -1.24
CA TYR A 172 -2.04 -1.84 -0.89
C TYR A 172 -2.00 -3.24 -1.50
N PHE A 173 -0.78 -3.71 -1.75
CA PHE A 173 -0.45 -5.05 -2.23
C PHE A 173 0.58 -5.68 -1.29
N HIS A 174 0.24 -6.81 -0.66
CA HIS A 174 1.07 -7.47 0.35
C HIS A 174 1.54 -8.82 -0.14
N TYR A 175 2.85 -9.01 -0.31
CA TYR A 175 3.41 -10.32 -0.58
C TYR A 175 3.54 -11.12 0.71
N LEU A 176 2.90 -12.27 0.76
CA LEU A 176 2.95 -13.24 1.84
C LEU A 176 3.31 -14.63 1.30
N SER A 177 3.74 -15.51 2.19
CA SER A 177 3.87 -16.93 1.90
C SER A 177 2.98 -17.75 2.83
N ASP A 178 2.85 -19.02 2.52
CA ASP A 178 2.19 -20.03 3.33
C ASP A 178 2.78 -20.23 4.75
N SER A 179 3.92 -19.67 5.05
CA SER A 179 4.57 -19.69 6.38
C SER A 179 4.69 -18.29 7.02
N CYS A 180 3.96 -17.29 6.51
CA CYS A 180 3.79 -16.00 7.16
C CYS A 180 2.55 -16.01 8.06
N TYR A 181 2.66 -15.40 9.22
CA TYR A 181 1.54 -15.28 10.15
C TYR A 181 1.44 -13.85 10.68
N LEU A 182 0.22 -13.29 10.74
CA LEU A 182 -0.01 -12.00 11.38
C LEU A 182 0.13 -12.16 12.89
N ILE A 183 0.83 -11.22 13.53
CA ILE A 183 1.00 -11.13 14.98
C ILE A 183 0.20 -9.97 15.58
N THR A 184 -0.67 -9.39 14.78
CA THR A 184 -1.68 -8.40 15.11
C THR A 184 -3.04 -8.94 14.76
N THR A 185 -4.10 -8.36 15.27
CA THR A 185 -5.44 -8.59 14.77
C THR A 185 -5.55 -8.10 13.33
N LEU A 186 -6.54 -8.57 12.60
CA LEU A 186 -6.75 -8.12 11.22
C LEU A 186 -7.15 -6.64 11.15
N ASP A 187 -7.88 -6.16 12.16
CA ASP A 187 -8.26 -4.75 12.29
C ASP A 187 -7.04 -3.86 12.54
N GLU A 188 -6.14 -4.25 13.44
CA GLU A 188 -4.88 -3.53 13.69
C GLU A 188 -3.99 -3.52 12.44
N PHE A 189 -3.90 -4.66 11.73
CA PHE A 189 -3.18 -4.73 10.46
C PHE A 189 -3.75 -3.74 9.44
N TYR A 190 -5.06 -3.72 9.27
CA TYR A 190 -5.74 -2.81 8.36
C TYR A 190 -5.56 -1.35 8.78
N GLN A 191 -5.80 -1.06 10.06
CA GLN A 191 -5.70 0.30 10.61
C GLN A 191 -4.29 0.88 10.47
N PHE A 192 -3.25 0.06 10.64
CA PHE A 192 -1.87 0.48 10.42
C PHE A 192 -1.67 1.08 9.02
N PHE A 193 -2.24 0.49 7.98
CA PHE A 193 -2.11 1.00 6.60
C PHE A 193 -3.02 2.19 6.32
N ILE A 194 -4.13 2.34 7.02
CA ILE A 194 -4.95 3.57 6.99
C ILE A 194 -4.14 4.75 7.55
N GLU A 195 -3.57 4.59 8.73
CA GLU A 195 -2.78 5.64 9.40
C GLU A 195 -1.47 5.96 8.67
N ASN A 196 -0.92 4.99 8.00
CA ASN A 196 0.31 5.10 7.23
C ASN A 196 0.07 5.13 5.72
N ASN A 197 -1.05 5.69 5.30
CA ASN A 197 -1.40 5.78 3.88
C ASN A 197 -0.27 6.44 3.05
N ASN A 198 -0.14 6.05 1.79
CA ASN A 198 0.94 6.43 0.88
C ASN A 198 2.34 5.89 1.18
N LYS A 199 2.53 5.09 2.24
CA LYS A 199 3.83 4.53 2.56
C LYS A 199 4.00 3.14 1.97
N THR A 200 5.11 2.91 1.30
CA THR A 200 5.55 1.59 0.82
C THR A 200 6.61 1.04 1.76
N TYR A 201 6.49 -0.22 2.12
CA TYR A 201 7.38 -0.91 3.05
C TYR A 201 8.09 -2.05 2.35
N ILE A 202 9.39 -1.89 2.15
CA ILE A 202 10.30 -2.89 1.57
C ILE A 202 11.59 -2.93 2.39
N ASN A 203 12.18 -4.11 2.54
CA ASN A 203 13.54 -4.19 3.04
C ASN A 203 14.51 -4.04 1.86
N TYR A 204 15.55 -3.21 2.01
CA TYR A 204 16.57 -3.05 0.96
C TYR A 204 17.91 -2.67 1.56
N TYR A 205 18.97 -3.17 0.91
CA TYR A 205 20.35 -2.82 1.19
C TYR A 205 21.16 -2.82 -0.10
N LEU A 206 22.32 -2.17 -0.04
CA LEU A 206 23.23 -2.08 -1.15
C LEU A 206 24.06 -3.35 -1.24
N GLU A 207 23.89 -4.11 -2.32
CA GLU A 207 24.73 -5.26 -2.62
C GLU A 207 25.88 -4.82 -3.52
N ARG A 208 27.14 -4.88 -3.01
CA ARG A 208 28.32 -4.31 -3.68
C ARG A 208 29.01 -5.26 -4.65
N ASN A 209 28.59 -6.50 -4.77
CA ASN A 209 29.37 -7.57 -5.37
C ASN A 209 29.01 -7.86 -6.84
N PHE A 210 28.80 -6.84 -7.66
CA PHE A 210 28.51 -7.05 -9.08
C PHE A 210 29.54 -6.41 -9.98
N LEU A 211 30.14 -7.23 -10.84
CA LEU A 211 30.94 -6.80 -11.98
C LEU A 211 30.13 -7.00 -13.25
N TYR A 212 29.80 -5.93 -13.92
CA TYR A 212 29.29 -5.95 -15.27
C TYR A 212 30.33 -5.35 -16.18
N LYS A 213 30.89 -6.13 -17.12
CA LYS A 213 31.89 -5.65 -18.11
C LYS A 213 32.91 -4.66 -17.50
N ASN A 214 33.55 -5.04 -16.41
CA ASN A 214 34.54 -4.23 -15.66
C ASN A 214 34.02 -2.94 -14.99
N SER A 215 32.71 -2.71 -14.98
CA SER A 215 32.07 -1.60 -14.25
C SER A 215 31.44 -2.10 -12.96
N ARG A 216 31.65 -1.38 -11.85
CA ARG A 216 30.97 -1.67 -10.58
C ARG A 216 29.53 -1.19 -10.68
N TYR A 217 28.60 -2.14 -10.73
CA TYR A 217 27.18 -1.85 -10.62
C TYR A 217 26.75 -1.95 -9.15
N THR A 218 26.02 -0.96 -8.73
CA THR A 218 25.35 -0.95 -7.44
C THR A 218 23.95 -1.53 -7.62
N LEU A 219 23.69 -2.69 -7.05
CA LEU A 219 22.38 -3.30 -7.05
C LEU A 219 21.76 -3.24 -5.65
N TYR A 220 20.49 -2.84 -5.60
CA TYR A 220 19.72 -2.93 -4.37
C TYR A 220 19.07 -4.30 -4.28
N LYS A 221 19.32 -4.97 -3.17
CA LYS A 221 18.74 -6.26 -2.83
C LYS A 221 17.89 -6.11 -1.58
N GLY A 222 16.84 -6.92 -1.45
CA GLY A 222 15.96 -6.88 -0.29
C GLY A 222 15.21 -8.18 -0.07
N SER A 223 14.14 -8.12 0.68
CA SER A 223 13.25 -9.25 0.90
C SER A 223 12.15 -9.27 -0.16
N GLN A 224 11.76 -10.46 -0.63
CA GLN A 224 10.56 -10.63 -1.46
C GLN A 224 9.25 -10.31 -0.71
N TRP A 225 9.31 -10.20 0.61
CA TRP A 225 8.15 -9.92 1.48
C TRP A 225 8.01 -8.42 1.67
N MET A 226 7.07 -7.81 0.97
CA MET A 226 6.90 -6.36 0.92
C MET A 226 5.43 -5.97 0.97
N SER A 227 5.16 -4.74 1.38
CA SER A 227 3.83 -4.11 1.34
C SER A 227 3.94 -2.85 0.49
N LEU A 228 3.36 -2.90 -0.71
CA LEU A 228 3.49 -1.87 -1.73
C LEU A 228 2.22 -1.03 -1.79
N HIS A 229 2.35 0.28 -1.69
CA HIS A 229 1.25 1.20 -1.98
C HIS A 229 1.00 1.28 -3.49
N SER A 230 -0.24 1.49 -3.90
CA SER A 230 -0.67 1.53 -5.32
C SER A 230 0.16 2.48 -6.20
N ASN A 231 0.55 3.64 -5.68
CA ASN A 231 1.39 4.60 -6.42
C ASN A 231 2.74 4.02 -6.87
N ILE A 232 3.34 3.14 -6.06
CA ILE A 232 4.58 2.45 -6.43
C ILE A 232 4.28 1.28 -7.37
N VAL A 233 3.16 0.59 -7.15
CA VAL A 233 2.75 -0.53 -8.01
C VAL A 233 2.49 -0.07 -9.44
N HIS A 234 1.76 1.01 -9.64
CA HIS A 234 1.53 1.57 -10.98
C HIS A 234 2.85 1.90 -11.68
N LYS A 235 3.74 2.64 -11.00
CA LYS A 235 5.06 2.95 -11.55
C LYS A 235 5.90 1.70 -11.85
N LEU A 236 5.81 0.66 -11.02
CA LEU A 236 6.53 -0.60 -11.23
C LEU A 236 6.00 -1.33 -12.46
N LEU A 237 4.68 -1.39 -12.66
CA LEU A 237 4.04 -2.04 -13.80
C LEU A 237 4.28 -1.26 -15.10
N ASP A 238 4.33 0.07 -15.06
CA ASP A 238 4.68 0.93 -16.20
C ASP A 238 6.14 0.71 -16.65
N ASN A 239 7.01 0.25 -15.75
CA ASN A 239 8.40 -0.04 -16.03
C ASN A 239 8.67 -1.50 -16.50
N ILE A 240 7.71 -2.13 -17.18
CA ILE A 240 7.81 -3.51 -17.68
C ILE A 240 9.05 -3.73 -18.58
N ILE A 241 9.46 -2.73 -19.34
CA ILE A 241 10.64 -2.78 -20.21
C ILE A 241 11.90 -2.96 -19.36
N LEU A 242 12.05 -2.19 -18.28
CA LEU A 242 13.16 -2.33 -17.33
C LEU A 242 13.14 -3.69 -16.63
N PHE A 243 11.97 -4.14 -16.21
CA PHE A 243 11.79 -5.46 -15.61
C PHE A 243 12.33 -6.56 -16.53
N ASN A 244 11.94 -6.56 -17.80
CA ASN A 244 12.41 -7.54 -18.78
C ASN A 244 13.92 -7.40 -19.05
N LYS A 245 14.45 -6.19 -19.12
CA LYS A 245 15.88 -5.93 -19.29
C LYS A 245 16.72 -6.53 -18.15
N TYR A 246 16.32 -6.36 -16.91
CA TYR A 246 17.02 -6.95 -15.76
C TYR A 246 16.91 -8.48 -15.76
N LYS A 247 15.75 -9.04 -16.10
CA LYS A 247 15.57 -10.48 -16.26
C LYS A 247 16.53 -11.08 -17.28
N GLU A 248 16.58 -10.50 -18.48
CA GLU A 248 17.47 -10.95 -19.55
C GLU A 248 18.94 -10.81 -19.15
N ALA A 249 19.34 -9.72 -18.51
CA ALA A 249 20.68 -9.54 -18.03
C ALA A 249 21.12 -10.61 -17.01
N ILE A 250 20.19 -11.11 -16.18
CA ILE A 250 20.44 -12.20 -15.26
C ILE A 250 20.48 -13.55 -16.00
N ARG A 251 19.51 -13.83 -16.91
CA ARG A 251 19.48 -15.06 -17.71
C ARG A 251 20.76 -15.26 -18.52
N ASN A 252 21.18 -14.22 -19.18
CA ASN A 252 22.38 -14.22 -20.03
C ASN A 252 23.69 -14.10 -19.23
N ARG A 253 23.61 -14.19 -17.88
CA ARG A 253 24.74 -14.05 -16.96
C ARG A 253 25.53 -12.75 -17.15
N THR A 254 24.94 -11.74 -17.81
CA THR A 254 25.51 -10.41 -17.93
C THR A 254 25.58 -9.74 -16.54
N ILE A 255 24.57 -10.00 -15.69
CA ILE A 255 24.61 -9.72 -14.26
C ILE A 255 24.80 -11.07 -13.55
N ARG A 256 25.96 -11.27 -12.93
CA ARG A 256 26.20 -12.42 -12.08
C ARG A 256 25.69 -12.14 -10.68
N LEU A 257 24.70 -12.94 -10.26
CA LEU A 257 24.19 -12.89 -8.90
C LEU A 257 25.03 -13.81 -8.01
N ILE A 258 25.88 -13.28 -7.18
CA ILE A 258 26.69 -14.05 -6.24
C ILE A 258 25.78 -14.80 -5.25
N THR A 259 24.69 -14.18 -4.83
CA THR A 259 23.74 -14.74 -3.87
C THR A 259 22.55 -15.46 -4.51
N GLY A 260 22.47 -15.48 -5.85
CA GLY A 260 21.51 -16.30 -6.60
C GLY A 260 20.04 -16.16 -6.23
N ALA A 261 19.56 -14.95 -5.87
CA ALA A 261 18.18 -14.67 -5.48
C ALA A 261 17.57 -13.51 -6.30
N PRO A 262 17.16 -13.76 -7.57
CA PRO A 262 16.56 -12.74 -8.44
C PRO A 262 15.28 -12.12 -7.85
N ASP A 263 14.49 -12.92 -7.14
CA ASP A 263 13.25 -12.55 -6.46
C ASP A 263 13.47 -11.53 -5.32
N GLU A 264 14.66 -11.52 -4.72
CA GLU A 264 15.06 -10.53 -3.73
C GLU A 264 15.70 -9.28 -4.35
N LEU A 265 15.95 -9.29 -5.67
CA LEU A 265 16.74 -8.26 -6.33
C LEU A 265 15.92 -7.41 -7.30
N ILE A 266 15.26 -8.00 -8.30
CA ILE A 266 14.76 -7.26 -9.46
C ILE A 266 13.73 -6.20 -9.05
N ILE A 267 12.69 -6.60 -8.34
CA ILE A 267 11.61 -5.68 -7.93
C ILE A 267 12.17 -4.60 -7.00
N THR A 268 12.94 -5.00 -6.00
CA THR A 268 13.57 -4.06 -5.05
C THR A 268 14.48 -3.06 -5.75
N HIS A 269 15.31 -3.54 -6.69
CA HIS A 269 16.22 -2.67 -7.44
C HIS A 269 15.45 -1.65 -8.30
N ILE A 270 14.45 -2.08 -9.04
CA ILE A 270 13.64 -1.17 -9.86
C ILE A 270 12.97 -0.11 -8.98
N ILE A 271 12.39 -0.51 -7.84
CA ILE A 271 11.76 0.46 -6.94
C ILE A 271 12.78 1.49 -6.44
N VAL A 272 13.90 1.05 -5.85
CA VAL A 272 14.84 1.95 -5.17
C VAL A 272 15.71 2.74 -6.15
N ASN A 273 16.22 2.08 -7.20
CA ASN A 273 17.15 2.70 -8.14
C ASN A 273 16.43 3.49 -9.23
N ASP A 274 15.45 2.88 -9.88
CA ASP A 274 14.88 3.45 -11.11
C ASP A 274 13.65 4.33 -10.82
N ILE A 275 12.73 3.87 -9.96
CA ILE A 275 11.54 4.64 -9.60
C ILE A 275 11.89 5.76 -8.63
N CYS A 276 12.57 5.42 -7.52
CA CYS A 276 12.91 6.38 -6.46
C CYS A 276 14.22 7.13 -6.72
N LYS A 277 14.92 6.86 -7.82
CA LYS A 277 16.20 7.53 -8.17
C LYS A 277 17.21 7.57 -7.00
N ARG A 278 17.25 6.48 -6.22
CA ARG A 278 18.06 6.31 -4.98
C ARG A 278 17.68 7.25 -3.83
N LYS A 279 16.49 7.81 -3.88
CA LYS A 279 15.94 8.70 -2.84
C LYS A 279 14.60 8.15 -2.32
N PRO A 280 14.56 6.94 -1.76
CA PRO A 280 13.31 6.25 -1.43
C PRO A 280 12.42 7.06 -0.48
N LYS A 281 12.99 7.80 0.48
CA LYS A 281 12.20 8.63 1.43
C LYS A 281 11.36 9.70 0.73
N GLU A 282 11.86 10.29 -0.36
CA GLU A 282 11.12 11.29 -1.14
C GLU A 282 9.88 10.69 -1.84
N TYR A 283 9.86 9.37 -2.02
CA TYR A 283 8.77 8.59 -2.61
C TYR A 283 7.95 7.81 -1.58
N ASN A 284 8.09 8.13 -0.29
CA ASN A 284 7.45 7.42 0.81
C ASN A 284 7.77 5.90 0.83
N VAL A 285 8.98 5.52 0.44
CA VAL A 285 9.47 4.14 0.50
C VAL A 285 10.36 3.97 1.72
N PHE A 286 9.93 3.11 2.65
CA PHE A 286 10.58 2.88 3.93
C PHE A 286 11.33 1.55 3.93
N ASN A 287 12.56 1.56 4.47
CA ASN A 287 13.38 0.36 4.63
C ASN A 287 12.92 -0.47 5.83
N ASN A 288 11.79 -1.09 5.70
CA ASN A 288 11.19 -2.00 6.66
C ASN A 288 10.18 -2.87 5.91
N ASN A 289 10.21 -4.18 6.07
CA ASN A 289 9.22 -5.09 5.47
C ASN A 289 8.05 -5.42 6.42
N LEU A 290 8.01 -4.84 7.61
CA LEU A 290 6.99 -5.04 8.65
C LEU A 290 6.87 -6.50 9.12
N ARG A 291 7.90 -7.32 8.89
CA ARG A 291 7.91 -8.74 9.22
C ARG A 291 9.14 -9.10 10.02
N PHE A 292 8.93 -9.76 11.14
CA PHE A 292 10.02 -10.36 11.88
C PHE A 292 10.46 -11.65 11.20
N ILE A 293 11.74 -11.71 10.83
CA ILE A 293 12.35 -12.89 10.20
C ILE A 293 13.68 -13.15 10.91
N ARG A 294 13.80 -14.32 11.55
CA ARG A 294 15.07 -14.74 12.12
C ARG A 294 15.86 -15.55 11.10
N TRP A 295 17.05 -15.12 10.79
CA TRP A 295 17.93 -15.78 9.85
C TRP A 295 18.89 -16.73 10.55
N LYS A 296 19.05 -17.94 10.02
CA LYS A 296 20.05 -18.88 10.50
C LYS A 296 21.45 -18.37 10.16
N ASN A 297 22.35 -18.34 11.15
CA ASN A 297 23.78 -18.12 10.93
C ASN A 297 24.44 -19.41 10.37
N CYS A 298 24.06 -19.82 9.17
CA CYS A 298 24.68 -20.93 8.47
C CYS A 298 25.71 -20.41 7.48
N ARG A 299 26.92 -20.89 7.54
CA ARG A 299 28.05 -20.48 6.68
C ARG A 299 27.79 -20.56 5.17
N ARG A 300 26.78 -21.30 4.71
CA ARG A 300 26.53 -21.54 3.27
C ARG A 300 25.11 -21.30 2.78
N VAL A 301 24.11 -21.19 3.65
CA VAL A 301 22.70 -21.04 3.22
C VAL A 301 21.96 -20.11 4.19
N HIS A 302 21.58 -18.93 3.70
CA HIS A 302 20.68 -18.05 4.43
C HIS A 302 19.24 -18.58 4.29
N CYS A 303 18.78 -19.31 5.28
CA CYS A 303 17.39 -19.75 5.40
C CYS A 303 16.78 -19.18 6.68
N PRO A 304 15.55 -18.67 6.64
CA PRO A 304 14.87 -18.25 7.86
C PRO A 304 14.59 -19.48 8.74
N ASN A 305 14.78 -19.32 10.06
CA ASN A 305 14.43 -20.33 11.05
C ASN A 305 12.91 -20.48 11.16
N TYR A 306 12.46 -21.70 11.46
CA TYR A 306 11.14 -21.89 12.03
C TYR A 306 11.13 -21.37 13.47
N LEU A 307 10.08 -20.67 13.82
CA LEU A 307 9.90 -20.00 15.11
C LEU A 307 8.77 -20.66 15.88
N ASP A 308 9.01 -20.92 17.15
CA ASP A 308 8.03 -21.42 18.12
C ASP A 308 8.33 -20.85 19.51
N ILE A 309 7.47 -21.13 20.50
CA ILE A 309 7.56 -20.55 21.83
C ILE A 309 8.83 -20.99 22.57
N ASP A 310 9.38 -22.16 22.26
CA ASP A 310 10.57 -22.69 22.95
C ASP A 310 11.87 -22.06 22.42
N ASN A 311 11.86 -21.57 21.18
CA ASN A 311 13.06 -21.05 20.54
C ASN A 311 13.10 -19.52 20.41
N VAL A 312 12.06 -18.80 20.85
CA VAL A 312 12.00 -17.34 20.88
C VAL A 312 12.06 -16.86 22.32
N SER A 313 13.09 -16.08 22.67
CA SER A 313 13.26 -15.58 24.03
C SER A 313 12.25 -14.47 24.37
N GLU A 314 12.04 -14.22 25.68
CA GLU A 314 11.19 -13.12 26.15
C GLU A 314 11.68 -11.74 25.67
N GLU A 315 13.00 -11.56 25.58
CA GLU A 315 13.60 -10.33 25.05
C GLU A 315 13.29 -10.14 23.57
N GLU A 316 13.30 -11.23 22.79
CA GLU A 316 12.90 -11.17 21.38
C GLU A 316 11.41 -10.87 21.25
N ILE A 317 10.56 -11.48 22.08
CA ILE A 317 9.11 -11.18 22.10
C ILE A 317 8.87 -9.69 22.38
N LYS A 318 9.55 -9.14 23.40
CA LYS A 318 9.49 -7.71 23.71
C LYS A 318 10.00 -6.85 22.55
N SER A 319 11.09 -7.27 21.92
CA SER A 319 11.65 -6.57 20.75
C SER A 319 10.71 -6.61 19.54
N ILE A 320 10.05 -7.75 19.27
CA ILE A 320 9.08 -7.90 18.18
C ILE A 320 7.91 -6.92 18.39
N LYS A 321 7.35 -6.87 19.62
CA LYS A 321 6.26 -5.96 19.97
C LYS A 321 6.68 -4.48 19.88
N LYS A 322 7.87 -4.13 20.37
CA LYS A 322 8.40 -2.76 20.35
C LYS A 322 8.65 -2.23 18.93
N ASN A 323 9.05 -3.08 18.00
CA ASN A 323 9.41 -2.66 16.63
C ASN A 323 8.22 -2.64 15.65
N ASN A 324 6.98 -2.79 16.15
CA ASN A 324 5.76 -2.71 15.36
C ASN A 324 5.76 -3.64 14.12
N PHE A 325 6.29 -4.86 14.27
CA PHE A 325 6.13 -5.87 13.25
C PHE A 325 4.66 -6.30 13.19
N LEU A 326 4.14 -6.47 11.98
CA LEU A 326 2.76 -6.90 11.75
C LEU A 326 2.64 -8.39 11.49
N ALA A 327 3.73 -9.02 11.06
CA ALA A 327 3.77 -10.45 10.75
C ALA A 327 5.10 -11.08 11.17
N ILE A 328 5.10 -12.39 11.32
CA ILE A 328 6.26 -13.21 11.65
C ILE A 328 6.49 -14.29 10.58
N ARG A 329 7.74 -14.69 10.39
CA ARG A 329 8.16 -15.74 9.47
C ARG A 329 9.46 -16.41 9.97
N LYS A 330 9.60 -17.74 9.95
CA LYS A 330 8.72 -18.80 9.46
C LYS A 330 7.94 -19.43 10.58
N ILE A 331 6.65 -19.58 10.40
CA ILE A 331 5.79 -20.35 11.30
C ILE A 331 5.46 -21.68 10.62
N ASP A 332 5.64 -22.78 11.33
CA ASP A 332 5.09 -24.08 10.98
C ASP A 332 3.77 -24.26 11.74
N TYR A 333 2.68 -24.11 11.05
CA TYR A 333 1.35 -24.19 11.66
C TYR A 333 0.97 -25.61 12.14
N LYS A 334 1.71 -26.66 11.72
CA LYS A 334 1.55 -28.02 12.27
C LYS A 334 2.15 -28.14 13.66
N ASN A 335 3.02 -27.21 14.03
CA ASN A 335 3.61 -27.14 15.33
C ASN A 335 2.74 -26.24 16.23
N TYR A 336 2.04 -26.82 17.20
CA TYR A 336 1.21 -26.09 18.16
C TYR A 336 2.02 -25.03 18.93
N LYS A 337 3.29 -25.29 19.25
CA LYS A 337 4.17 -24.33 19.93
C LYS A 337 4.44 -23.08 19.09
N ALA A 338 4.39 -23.20 17.76
CA ALA A 338 4.49 -22.06 16.88
C ALA A 338 3.21 -21.22 16.89
N ILE A 339 2.06 -21.86 17.03
CA ILE A 339 0.78 -21.15 17.19
C ILE A 339 0.70 -20.48 18.58
N ASP A 340 1.15 -21.13 19.65
CA ASP A 340 1.25 -20.53 20.99
C ASP A 340 2.13 -19.28 20.98
N LEU A 341 3.24 -19.28 20.23
CA LEU A 341 4.05 -18.09 20.03
C LEU A 341 3.26 -16.95 19.37
N VAL A 342 2.47 -17.25 18.34
CA VAL A 342 1.66 -16.26 17.64
C VAL A 342 0.61 -15.67 18.58
N ASN A 343 -0.11 -16.51 19.33
CA ASN A 343 -1.11 -16.09 20.30
C ASN A 343 -0.49 -15.18 21.37
N LYS A 344 0.64 -15.59 21.94
CA LYS A 344 1.39 -14.74 22.89
C LYS A 344 1.82 -13.41 22.30
N LEU A 345 2.20 -13.34 21.03
CA LEU A 345 2.57 -12.11 20.35
C LEU A 345 1.35 -11.20 20.14
N LYS A 346 0.19 -11.76 19.84
CA LYS A 346 -1.09 -11.04 19.74
C LYS A 346 -1.63 -10.57 21.10
N GLY A 347 -1.21 -11.17 22.19
CA GLY A 347 -1.73 -10.93 23.55
C GLY A 347 -2.96 -11.78 23.88
N GLU A 348 -3.12 -12.90 23.16
CA GLU A 348 -4.16 -13.92 23.36
C GLU A 348 -3.65 -15.03 24.31
#